data_f019a01999fecc372126a708b61a9538
#
_entry.id   f019a01999fecc372126a708b61a9538
#
_cell.length_a   1.000
_cell.length_b   1.000
_cell.length_c   1.000
_cell.angle_alpha   90.00
_cell.angle_beta   90.00
_cell.angle_gamma   90.00
#
_symmetry.space_group_name_H-M   'P 1'
#
loop_
_entity.id
_entity.type
_entity.pdbx_description
1 polymer ?
#
loop_
_entity_poly.entity_id
_entity_poly.type
_entity_poly.pdbx_seq_one_letter_code
_entity_poly.pdbx_strand_id
1 'polypeptide(L)'
;LTNPESRIPASAGPTDHVFIEGLEIDALIGIYDWERRVRQTLVFDLEMTFDNRVPAASDDIAHTLDYKAVSNRIRDYVGASGFGLVETLAERVAELVLAEFPVQRLRLKLSKPGAVRGARAVGVAIERSRTA
;
A
#
# COMPACT_ATOMS: atom_id res chain seq x y z
N LEU A 1 9.19 -31.07 15.03
CA LEU A 1 10.23 -30.17 15.43
C LEU A 1 9.84 -28.74 15.12
N THR A 2 9.64 -27.96 16.14
CA THR A 2 9.21 -26.57 15.94
C THR A 2 10.43 -25.66 15.94
N ASN A 3 10.64 -24.99 14.84
CA ASN A 3 11.61 -23.91 14.78
C ASN A 3 11.06 -22.76 15.66
N PRO A 4 11.84 -22.23 16.59
CA PRO A 4 11.39 -21.10 17.40
C PRO A 4 10.86 -19.93 16.59
N GLU A 5 11.43 -19.69 15.42
CA GLU A 5 11.01 -18.61 14.53
C GLU A 5 9.66 -18.88 13.88
N SER A 6 9.23 -20.12 13.80
CA SER A 6 7.94 -20.47 13.23
C SER A 6 6.81 -20.37 14.25
N ARG A 7 7.16 -20.12 15.50
CA ARG A 7 6.14 -19.98 16.55
C ARG A 7 5.65 -18.56 16.59
N ILE A 8 4.44 -18.38 16.10
CA ILE A 8 3.76 -17.10 16.19
C ILE A 8 2.91 -17.13 17.44
N PRO A 9 3.07 -16.16 18.35
CA PRO A 9 2.19 -16.08 19.51
C PRO A 9 0.74 -16.03 19.04
N ALA A 10 -0.14 -16.70 19.76
CA ALA A 10 -1.55 -16.73 19.43
C ALA A 10 -2.15 -15.33 19.31
N SER A 11 -1.63 -14.38 20.11
CA SER A 11 -2.07 -12.99 20.10
C SER A 11 -1.55 -12.19 18.93
N ALA A 12 -0.56 -12.70 18.17
CA ALA A 12 0.04 -11.96 17.06
C ALA A 12 -0.82 -11.98 15.79
N GLY A 13 -1.79 -12.90 15.73
CA GLY A 13 -2.63 -13.05 14.55
C GLY A 13 -1.88 -13.63 13.36
N PRO A 14 -2.49 -13.68 12.19
CA PRO A 14 -1.89 -14.24 10.99
C PRO A 14 -0.77 -13.37 10.46
N THR A 15 0.21 -14.03 9.81
CA THR A 15 1.29 -13.35 9.10
C THR A 15 1.05 -13.34 7.59
N ASP A 16 -0.05 -13.94 7.16
CA ASP A 16 -0.45 -13.89 5.76
C ASP A 16 -0.72 -12.46 5.33
N HIS A 17 -0.50 -12.21 4.08
CA HIS A 17 -0.88 -10.91 3.52
C HIS A 17 -1.38 -11.07 2.09
N VAL A 18 -2.15 -10.09 1.66
CA VAL A 18 -2.51 -9.87 0.28
C VAL A 18 -1.63 -8.74 -0.21
N PHE A 19 -1.09 -8.85 -1.40
CA PHE A 19 -0.20 -7.79 -1.89
C PHE A 19 -0.63 -7.26 -3.24
N ILE A 20 -0.24 -6.02 -3.48
CA ILE A 20 -0.33 -5.36 -4.77
C ILE A 20 1.09 -4.92 -5.11
N GLU A 21 1.57 -5.29 -6.28
CA GLU A 21 2.95 -5.02 -6.66
C GLU A 21 2.98 -4.24 -7.97
N GLY A 22 3.73 -3.15 -7.97
CA GLY A 22 3.93 -2.37 -9.18
C GLY A 22 2.71 -1.62 -9.68
N LEU A 23 1.84 -1.14 -8.80
CA LEU A 23 0.67 -0.36 -9.21
C LEU A 23 1.12 1.04 -9.64
N GLU A 24 1.01 1.33 -10.93
CA GLU A 24 1.43 2.60 -11.51
C GLU A 24 0.25 3.56 -11.59
N ILE A 25 0.47 4.76 -11.08
CA ILE A 25 -0.56 5.81 -11.07
C ILE A 25 0.10 7.14 -11.43
N ASP A 26 -0.46 7.84 -12.40
CA ASP A 26 0.00 9.18 -12.74
C ASP A 26 -0.64 10.21 -11.82
N ALA A 27 0.16 11.09 -11.25
CA ALA A 27 -0.29 12.07 -10.28
C ALA A 27 0.57 13.31 -10.29
N LEU A 28 0.00 14.39 -9.75
CA LEU A 28 0.78 15.60 -9.45
C LEU A 28 1.46 15.38 -8.10
N ILE A 29 2.77 15.49 -8.09
CA ILE A 29 3.57 15.28 -6.89
C ILE A 29 4.86 16.10 -7.00
N GLY A 30 5.25 16.74 -5.90
CA GLY A 30 6.49 17.49 -5.85
C GLY A 30 6.29 18.94 -5.46
N ILE A 31 7.40 19.61 -5.13
CA ILE A 31 7.42 20.98 -4.61
C ILE A 31 7.85 22.01 -5.64
N TYR A 32 8.52 21.57 -6.71
CA TYR A 32 9.01 22.50 -7.74
C TYR A 32 7.88 22.94 -8.68
N ASP A 33 7.99 24.13 -9.24
CA ASP A 33 6.95 24.67 -10.12
C ASP A 33 6.59 23.75 -11.27
N TRP A 34 7.60 23.15 -11.91
CA TRP A 34 7.34 22.26 -13.03
C TRP A 34 6.60 20.98 -12.57
N GLU A 35 6.88 20.52 -11.35
CA GLU A 35 6.21 19.34 -10.78
C GLU A 35 4.74 19.61 -10.49
N ARG A 36 4.37 20.87 -10.27
CA ARG A 36 2.97 21.25 -10.05
C ARG A 36 2.15 21.29 -11.33
N ARG A 37 2.79 21.16 -12.47
CA ARG A 37 2.16 21.30 -13.79
C ARG A 37 2.13 20.01 -14.60
N VAL A 38 2.92 19.02 -14.23
CA VAL A 38 3.11 17.79 -15.01
C VAL A 38 2.83 16.58 -14.12
N ARG A 39 2.02 15.66 -14.64
CA ARG A 39 1.79 14.39 -13.94
C ARG A 39 3.02 13.52 -14.07
N GLN A 40 3.34 12.83 -12.99
CA GLN A 40 4.45 11.91 -12.92
C GLN A 40 3.93 10.52 -12.55
N THR A 41 4.57 9.48 -13.04
CA THR A 41 4.22 8.11 -12.69
C THR A 41 4.77 7.78 -11.31
N LEU A 42 3.90 7.35 -10.44
CA LEU A 42 4.25 6.81 -9.12
C LEU A 42 3.97 5.32 -9.11
N VAL A 43 4.76 4.58 -8.35
CA VAL A 43 4.59 3.12 -8.24
C VAL A 43 4.31 2.78 -6.78
N PHE A 44 3.22 2.06 -6.55
CA PHE A 44 2.82 1.61 -5.21
C PHE A 44 2.98 0.10 -5.10
N ASP A 45 3.60 -0.31 -4.01
CA ASP A 45 3.67 -1.71 -3.60
C ASP A 45 3.08 -1.78 -2.19
N LEU A 46 2.11 -2.67 -2.00
CA LEU A 46 1.43 -2.82 -0.72
C LEU A 46 1.45 -4.28 -0.28
N GLU A 47 1.70 -4.49 1.01
CA GLU A 47 1.47 -5.77 1.67
C GLU A 47 0.45 -5.51 2.77
N MET A 48 -0.70 -6.16 2.67
CA MET A 48 -1.83 -5.96 3.57
C MET A 48 -2.08 -7.23 4.37
N THR A 49 -1.92 -7.18 5.68
CA THR A 49 -2.12 -8.34 6.54
C THR A 49 -3.58 -8.77 6.50
N PHE A 50 -3.79 -10.03 6.16
CA PHE A 50 -5.12 -10.61 6.05
C PHE A 50 -5.04 -12.12 6.27
N ASP A 51 -6.02 -12.70 6.95
CA ASP A 51 -6.06 -14.15 7.15
C ASP A 51 -6.63 -14.84 5.90
N ASN A 52 -5.75 -15.30 5.04
CA ASN A 52 -6.13 -15.90 3.76
C ASN A 52 -6.81 -17.25 3.92
N ARG A 53 -6.81 -17.85 5.10
CA ARG A 53 -7.49 -19.11 5.37
C ARG A 53 -9.02 -18.95 5.29
N VAL A 54 -9.52 -17.78 5.61
CA VAL A 54 -10.97 -17.51 5.61
C VAL A 54 -11.55 -17.63 4.20
N PRO A 55 -11.08 -16.87 3.20
CA PRO A 55 -11.58 -17.04 1.83
C PRO A 55 -11.17 -18.39 1.23
N ALA A 56 -10.04 -18.96 1.63
CA ALA A 56 -9.61 -20.27 1.13
C ALA A 56 -10.58 -21.38 1.54
N ALA A 57 -11.20 -21.26 2.71
CA ALA A 57 -12.15 -22.26 3.20
C ALA A 57 -13.50 -22.22 2.46
N SER A 58 -13.92 -21.03 2.02
CA SER A 58 -15.23 -20.84 1.40
C SER A 58 -15.17 -20.70 -0.11
N ASP A 59 -14.01 -20.32 -0.65
CA ASP A 59 -13.84 -19.98 -2.07
C ASP A 59 -14.81 -18.89 -2.52
N ASP A 60 -15.14 -17.96 -1.61
CA ASP A 60 -16.12 -16.90 -1.84
C ASP A 60 -15.43 -15.54 -1.80
N ILE A 61 -15.62 -14.76 -2.88
CA ILE A 61 -15.05 -13.42 -3.00
C ILE A 61 -15.51 -12.50 -1.86
N ALA A 62 -16.68 -12.74 -1.31
CA ALA A 62 -17.20 -11.93 -0.20
C ALA A 62 -16.35 -12.04 1.07
N HIS A 63 -15.56 -13.09 1.20
CA HIS A 63 -14.75 -13.35 2.39
C HIS A 63 -13.30 -12.93 2.24
N THR A 64 -12.88 -12.45 1.07
CA THR A 64 -11.50 -12.07 0.82
C THR A 64 -11.30 -10.56 0.89
N LEU A 65 -10.04 -10.16 1.01
CA LEU A 65 -9.67 -8.78 0.77
C LEU A 65 -9.63 -8.56 -0.74
N ASP A 66 -10.52 -7.73 -1.23
CA ASP A 66 -10.64 -7.45 -2.66
C ASP A 66 -9.55 -6.46 -3.09
N TYR A 67 -8.43 -7.01 -3.57
CA TYR A 67 -7.28 -6.19 -4.00
C TYR A 67 -7.61 -5.32 -5.21
N LYS A 68 -8.58 -5.71 -6.03
CA LYS A 68 -9.01 -4.89 -7.15
C LYS A 68 -9.72 -3.63 -6.67
N ALA A 69 -10.58 -3.77 -5.67
CA ALA A 69 -11.26 -2.63 -5.05
C ALA A 69 -10.27 -1.70 -4.37
N VAL A 70 -9.28 -2.26 -3.67
CA VAL A 70 -8.20 -1.47 -3.06
C VAL A 70 -7.44 -0.69 -4.12
N SER A 71 -7.03 -1.36 -5.20
CA SER A 71 -6.28 -0.73 -6.29
C SER A 71 -7.06 0.40 -6.93
N ASN A 72 -8.34 0.17 -7.21
CA ASN A 72 -9.19 1.20 -7.82
C ASN A 72 -9.36 2.40 -6.91
N ARG A 73 -9.54 2.16 -5.60
CA ARG A 73 -9.70 3.24 -4.64
C ARG A 73 -8.43 4.08 -4.52
N ILE A 74 -7.28 3.43 -4.46
CA ILE A 74 -5.99 4.13 -4.42
C ILE A 74 -5.79 4.94 -5.70
N ARG A 75 -6.08 4.35 -6.86
CA ARG A 75 -5.94 5.03 -8.15
C ARG A 75 -6.78 6.31 -8.21
N ASP A 76 -8.02 6.22 -7.77
CA ASP A 76 -8.92 7.39 -7.78
C ASP A 76 -8.43 8.48 -6.83
N TYR A 77 -8.02 8.09 -5.64
CA TYR A 77 -7.53 9.06 -4.64
C TYR A 77 -6.24 9.74 -5.09
N VAL A 78 -5.28 8.94 -5.51
CA VAL A 78 -3.95 9.44 -5.92
C VAL A 78 -4.06 10.27 -7.19
N GLY A 79 -4.86 9.83 -8.14
CA GLY A 79 -5.06 10.55 -9.40
C GLY A 79 -5.67 11.93 -9.20
N ALA A 80 -6.46 12.12 -8.14
CA ALA A 80 -7.06 13.40 -7.81
C ALA A 80 -6.23 14.24 -6.84
N SER A 81 -5.12 13.68 -6.31
CA SER A 81 -4.29 14.34 -5.31
C SER A 81 -3.27 15.29 -5.94
N GLY A 82 -2.67 16.13 -5.09
CA GLY A 82 -1.64 17.07 -5.52
C GLY A 82 -0.68 17.45 -4.40
N PHE A 83 -0.24 16.44 -3.63
CA PHE A 83 0.67 16.68 -2.52
C PHE A 83 2.08 17.07 -2.98
N GLY A 84 2.76 17.85 -2.15
CA GLY A 84 4.15 18.23 -2.43
C GLY A 84 5.14 17.10 -2.16
N LEU A 85 4.88 16.27 -1.15
CA LEU A 85 5.81 15.25 -0.67
C LEU A 85 5.23 13.85 -0.82
N VAL A 86 6.08 12.90 -1.23
CA VAL A 86 5.69 11.48 -1.27
C VAL A 86 5.39 10.95 0.13
N GLU A 87 6.04 11.48 1.15
CA GLU A 87 5.78 11.13 2.55
C GLU A 87 4.33 11.40 2.93
N THR A 88 3.81 12.56 2.54
CA THR A 88 2.43 12.95 2.81
C THR A 88 1.46 12.00 2.09
N LEU A 89 1.72 11.75 0.81
CA LEU A 89 0.89 10.88 0.02
C LEU A 89 0.87 9.45 0.57
N ALA A 90 2.03 8.93 0.96
CA ALA A 90 2.12 7.59 1.55
C ALA A 90 1.27 7.47 2.80
N GLU A 91 1.35 8.46 3.70
CA GLU A 91 0.53 8.47 4.93
C GLU A 91 -0.96 8.51 4.63
N ARG A 92 -1.38 9.35 3.69
CA ARG A 92 -2.79 9.47 3.33
C ARG A 92 -3.34 8.20 2.71
N VAL A 93 -2.56 7.54 1.85
CA VAL A 93 -2.97 6.26 1.24
C VAL A 93 -3.06 5.17 2.31
N ALA A 94 -2.10 5.11 3.23
CA ALA A 94 -2.13 4.14 4.31
C ALA A 94 -3.37 4.34 5.20
N GLU A 95 -3.67 5.57 5.58
CA GLU A 95 -4.86 5.90 6.37
C GLU A 95 -6.14 5.46 5.64
N LEU A 96 -6.22 5.74 4.36
CA LEU A 96 -7.39 5.40 3.55
C LEU A 96 -7.62 3.89 3.49
N VAL A 97 -6.57 3.11 3.25
CA VAL A 97 -6.69 1.66 3.17
C VAL A 97 -7.10 1.08 4.52
N LEU A 98 -6.46 1.53 5.60
CA LEU A 98 -6.78 1.04 6.94
C LEU A 98 -8.19 1.44 7.38
N ALA A 99 -8.70 2.58 6.92
CA ALA A 99 -10.04 3.04 7.27
C ALA A 99 -11.15 2.34 6.48
N GLU A 100 -10.90 2.03 5.22
CA GLU A 100 -11.96 1.58 4.31
C GLU A 100 -11.96 0.08 4.02
N PHE A 101 -10.90 -0.63 4.35
CA PHE A 101 -10.77 -2.05 4.04
C PHE A 101 -10.44 -2.86 5.31
N PRO A 102 -10.74 -4.16 5.33
CA PRO A 102 -10.50 -5.00 6.52
C PRO A 102 -9.01 -5.40 6.62
N VAL A 103 -8.15 -4.42 6.80
CA VAL A 103 -6.70 -4.57 6.89
C VAL A 103 -6.25 -4.09 8.26
N GLN A 104 -5.56 -4.94 9.02
CA GLN A 104 -5.06 -4.58 10.35
C GLN A 104 -3.70 -3.90 10.28
N ARG A 105 -2.86 -4.34 9.36
CA ARG A 105 -1.50 -3.83 9.20
C ARG A 105 -1.17 -3.76 7.71
N LEU A 106 -0.44 -2.73 7.35
CA LEU A 106 -0.11 -2.44 5.97
C LEU A 106 1.34 -2.00 5.89
N ARG A 107 2.08 -2.59 4.96
CA ARG A 107 3.36 -2.06 4.51
C ARG A 107 3.15 -1.47 3.13
N LEU A 108 3.58 -0.23 2.97
CA LEU A 108 3.41 0.51 1.73
C LEU A 108 4.74 1.08 1.29
N LYS A 109 5.10 0.81 0.04
CA LYS A 109 6.26 1.40 -0.60
C LYS A 109 5.78 2.26 -1.75
N LEU A 110 6.15 3.53 -1.71
CA LEU A 110 5.80 4.50 -2.76
C LEU A 110 7.08 4.95 -3.43
N SER A 111 7.18 4.67 -4.72
CA SER A 111 8.37 4.96 -5.51
C SER A 111 8.08 6.00 -6.58
N LYS A 112 9.08 6.83 -6.83
CA LYS A 112 9.07 7.87 -7.86
C LYS A 112 10.19 7.54 -8.84
N PRO A 113 9.88 6.79 -9.92
CA PRO A 113 10.90 6.35 -10.87
C PRO A 113 11.55 7.51 -11.59
N GLY A 114 12.88 7.43 -11.76
CA GLY A 114 13.64 8.41 -12.52
C GLY A 114 13.74 9.79 -11.91
N ALA A 115 13.34 9.98 -10.66
CA ALA A 115 13.35 11.29 -10.02
C ALA A 115 14.76 11.79 -9.72
N VAL A 116 15.69 10.87 -9.50
CA VAL A 116 17.08 11.21 -9.20
C VAL A 116 17.98 10.55 -10.23
N ARG A 117 18.86 11.33 -10.81
CA ARG A 117 19.79 10.82 -11.81
C ARG A 117 20.67 9.73 -11.22
N GLY A 118 20.75 8.60 -11.90
CA GLY A 118 21.55 7.46 -11.48
C GLY A 118 20.80 6.46 -10.58
N ALA A 119 19.66 6.85 -10.04
CA ALA A 119 18.81 5.93 -9.27
C ALA A 119 17.62 5.47 -10.13
N ARG A 120 17.30 4.17 -10.07
CA ARG A 120 16.12 3.65 -10.77
C ARG A 120 14.85 4.29 -10.23
N ALA A 121 14.78 4.41 -8.92
CA ALA A 121 13.67 5.03 -8.25
C ALA A 121 14.11 5.51 -6.87
N VAL A 122 13.41 6.49 -6.35
CA VAL A 122 13.53 6.94 -4.96
C VAL A 122 12.13 6.99 -4.38
N GLY A 123 12.01 6.98 -3.07
CA GLY A 123 10.70 7.02 -2.46
C GLY A 123 10.75 6.75 -0.97
N VAL A 124 9.62 6.32 -0.45
CA VAL A 124 9.46 6.03 0.98
C VAL A 124 8.81 4.66 1.17
N ALA A 125 9.09 4.04 2.29
CA ALA A 125 8.42 2.82 2.71
C ALA A 125 7.98 3.01 4.15
N ILE A 126 6.73 2.71 4.42
CA ILE A 126 6.14 2.87 5.76
C ILE A 126 5.39 1.61 6.15
N GLU A 127 5.22 1.42 7.44
CA GLU A 127 4.39 0.36 8.00
C GLU A 127 3.46 1.01 9.01
N ARG A 128 2.17 0.76 8.84
CA ARG A 128 1.14 1.34 9.70
C ARG A 128 0.13 0.27 10.09
N SER A 129 -0.40 0.41 11.30
CA SER A 129 -1.40 -0.50 11.84
C SER A 129 -2.65 0.28 12.19
N ARG A 130 -3.78 -0.41 12.14
CA ARG A 130 -5.04 0.16 12.58
C ARG A 130 -4.95 0.43 14.08
N THR A 131 -5.36 1.62 14.47
CA THR A 131 -5.47 1.96 15.89
C THR A 131 -6.70 1.28 16.48
N ALA A 132 -6.54 0.75 17.66
CA ALA A 132 -7.63 0.06 18.37
C ALA A 132 -8.76 1.02 18.72
#